data_aa894e9412bd8912b0f1a3b6601ec0c8
#
_entry.id   aa894e9412bd8912b0f1a3b6601ec0c8
#
_cell.length_a   1.000
_cell.length_b   1.000
_cell.length_c   1.000
_cell.angle_alpha   90.00
_cell.angle_beta   90.00
_cell.angle_gamma   90.00
#
_symmetry.space_group_name_H-M   'P 1'
#
loop_
_entity.id
_entity.type
_entity.pdbx_description
1 polymer ?
#
loop_
_entity_poly.entity_id
_entity_poly.type
_entity_poly.pdbx_seq_one_letter_code
_entity_poly.pdbx_strand_id
1 'polypeptide(L)'
;MTSNNGIIMNLDNQYLIDINEKILKRHAKIKKVKVYIETTKNIDLVIPKVNSVGNSGNRKEDLIEKVACIMAVIPWAQAFFDSNRRTGIIAASKFLYDNGYELEIDPDNENLELRGMLSEIKKQSQTLNQDLMKQLSFYISKRIKPL
;
A
#
# COMPACT_ATOMS: atom_id res chain seq x y z
N MET A 1 -16.86 -4.11 5.82
CA MET A 1 -17.46 -2.87 6.36
C MET A 1 -17.42 -1.77 5.30
N THR A 2 -18.49 -0.99 5.19
CA THR A 2 -18.62 0.05 4.17
C THR A 2 -18.56 1.42 4.84
N SER A 3 -17.77 2.35 4.29
CA SER A 3 -17.74 3.72 4.76
C SER A 3 -18.94 4.52 4.25
N ASN A 4 -19.11 5.77 4.71
CA ASN A 4 -20.24 6.63 4.32
C ASN A 4 -20.32 6.93 2.81
N ASN A 5 -19.20 6.79 2.08
CA ASN A 5 -19.14 7.01 0.63
C ASN A 5 -19.11 5.70 -0.18
N GLY A 6 -19.51 4.58 0.44
CA GLY A 6 -19.60 3.29 -0.23
C GLY A 6 -18.29 2.55 -0.43
N ILE A 7 -17.22 3.00 0.21
CA ILE A 7 -15.93 2.33 0.10
C ILE A 7 -15.93 1.05 0.95
N ILE A 8 -15.51 -0.05 0.32
CA ILE A 8 -15.38 -1.35 0.97
C ILE A 8 -13.99 -1.44 1.60
N MET A 9 -13.93 -1.67 2.93
CA MET A 9 -12.69 -1.79 3.69
C MET A 9 -12.49 -3.26 4.11
N ASN A 10 -11.90 -4.04 3.21
CA ASN A 10 -11.56 -5.45 3.47
C ASN A 10 -10.10 -5.61 3.91
N LEU A 11 -9.45 -4.51 4.27
CA LEU A 11 -8.05 -4.50 4.63
C LEU A 11 -7.90 -4.63 6.13
N ASP A 12 -7.21 -5.68 6.59
CA ASP A 12 -6.85 -5.89 7.99
C ASP A 12 -5.43 -6.44 8.10
N ASN A 13 -4.93 -6.58 9.31
CA ASN A 13 -3.57 -7.04 9.52
C ASN A 13 -3.32 -8.44 8.95
N GLN A 14 -4.28 -9.35 9.11
CA GLN A 14 -4.13 -10.72 8.60
C GLN A 14 -4.02 -10.76 7.07
N TYR A 15 -4.81 -9.92 6.39
CA TYR A 15 -4.74 -9.79 4.94
C TYR A 15 -3.34 -9.32 4.49
N LEU A 16 -2.78 -8.32 5.19
CA LEU A 16 -1.44 -7.82 4.89
C LEU A 16 -0.37 -8.88 5.15
N ILE A 17 -0.51 -9.62 6.24
CA ILE A 17 0.41 -10.72 6.59
C ILE A 17 0.39 -11.78 5.49
N ASP A 18 -0.79 -12.16 5.03
CA ASP A 18 -0.93 -13.18 3.98
C ASP A 18 -0.28 -12.75 2.67
N ILE A 19 -0.42 -11.47 2.28
CA ILE A 19 0.25 -10.94 1.10
C ILE A 19 1.76 -11.00 1.27
N ASN A 20 2.27 -10.52 2.38
CA ASN A 20 3.72 -10.49 2.65
C ASN A 20 4.30 -11.89 2.66
N GLU A 21 3.62 -12.85 3.30
CA GLU A 21 4.07 -14.25 3.31
C GLU A 21 4.18 -14.85 1.92
N LYS A 22 3.20 -14.60 1.06
CA LYS A 22 3.24 -15.08 -0.33
C LYS A 22 4.42 -14.51 -1.09
N ILE A 23 4.71 -13.23 -0.92
CA ILE A 23 5.86 -12.58 -1.54
C ILE A 23 7.15 -13.21 -1.05
N LEU A 24 7.30 -13.40 0.25
CA LEU A 24 8.51 -13.97 0.84
C LEU A 24 8.73 -15.41 0.39
N LYS A 25 7.69 -16.21 0.35
CA LYS A 25 7.79 -17.60 -0.14
C LYS A 25 8.21 -17.67 -1.59
N ARG A 26 7.65 -16.80 -2.42
CA ARG A 26 8.03 -16.70 -3.83
C ARG A 26 9.49 -16.26 -3.97
N HIS A 27 9.93 -15.30 -3.17
CA HIS A 27 11.30 -14.81 -3.17
C HIS A 27 12.26 -15.93 -2.76
N ALA A 28 11.98 -16.67 -1.68
CA ALA A 28 12.78 -17.79 -1.23
C ALA A 28 12.90 -18.88 -2.29
N LYS A 29 11.79 -19.21 -2.95
CA LYS A 29 11.76 -20.21 -4.02
C LYS A 29 12.61 -19.78 -5.21
N ILE A 30 12.55 -18.53 -5.61
CA ILE A 30 13.29 -18.01 -6.77
C ILE A 30 14.77 -17.81 -6.42
N LYS A 31 15.04 -17.24 -5.25
CA LYS A 31 16.39 -16.87 -4.81
C LYS A 31 17.08 -17.94 -3.99
N LYS A 32 16.37 -19.00 -3.63
CA LYS A 32 16.86 -20.09 -2.76
C LYS A 32 17.37 -19.55 -1.42
N VAL A 33 16.68 -18.55 -0.88
CA VAL A 33 17.01 -17.94 0.42
C VAL A 33 16.04 -18.40 1.49
N LYS A 34 16.48 -18.30 2.75
CA LYS A 34 15.68 -18.67 3.90
C LYS A 34 14.59 -17.63 4.15
N VAL A 35 13.35 -18.09 4.39
CA VAL A 35 12.23 -17.24 4.75
C VAL A 35 12.05 -17.30 6.27
N TYR A 36 11.94 -16.14 6.91
CA TYR A 36 11.67 -16.05 8.34
C TYR A 36 10.21 -16.30 8.63
N ILE A 37 9.94 -17.04 9.72
CA ILE A 37 8.57 -17.34 10.13
C ILE A 37 7.86 -16.08 10.61
N GLU A 38 8.55 -15.28 11.42
CA GLU A 38 8.00 -14.01 11.91
C GLU A 38 8.32 -12.91 10.91
N THR A 39 7.27 -12.30 10.35
CA THR A 39 7.43 -11.31 9.29
C THR A 39 7.03 -9.89 9.72
N THR A 40 6.23 -9.75 10.80
CA THR A 40 5.70 -8.45 11.20
C THR A 40 6.67 -7.67 12.09
N LYS A 41 6.65 -6.34 11.94
CA LYS A 41 7.44 -5.43 12.77
C LYS A 41 6.56 -4.32 13.34
N ASN A 42 6.01 -3.45 12.49
CA ASN A 42 5.17 -2.33 12.94
C ASN A 42 3.81 -2.35 12.23
N ILE A 43 3.27 -3.53 12.00
CA ILE A 43 2.04 -3.70 11.21
C ILE A 43 0.85 -2.94 11.82
N ASP A 44 0.81 -2.79 13.13
CA ASP A 44 -0.32 -2.15 13.82
C ASP A 44 -0.46 -0.66 13.49
N LEU A 45 0.53 -0.05 12.87
CA LEU A 45 0.47 1.35 12.46
C LEU A 45 -0.32 1.56 11.15
N VAL A 46 -0.51 0.50 10.35
CA VAL A 46 -1.03 0.65 8.98
C VAL A 46 -2.52 0.97 8.94
N ILE A 47 -3.35 0.10 9.49
CA ILE A 47 -4.81 0.24 9.38
C ILE A 47 -5.33 1.55 9.98
N PRO A 48 -4.91 1.98 11.19
CA PRO A 48 -5.35 3.26 11.71
C PRO A 48 -5.00 4.44 10.80
N LYS A 49 -3.81 4.43 10.18
CA LYS A 49 -3.42 5.48 9.24
C LYS A 49 -4.33 5.51 8.02
N VAL A 50 -4.61 4.35 7.43
CA VAL A 50 -5.50 4.25 6.26
C VAL A 50 -6.90 4.75 6.60
N ASN A 51 -7.41 4.40 7.78
CA ASN A 51 -8.72 4.85 8.22
C ASN A 51 -8.78 6.36 8.48
N SER A 52 -7.65 7.00 8.74
CA SER A 52 -7.59 8.44 9.05
C SER A 52 -7.63 9.34 7.82
N VAL A 53 -7.52 8.79 6.60
CA VAL A 53 -7.49 9.55 5.36
C VAL A 53 -8.64 9.12 4.44
N GLY A 54 -8.88 9.92 3.39
CA GLY A 54 -9.89 9.56 2.40
C GLY A 54 -11.32 9.63 2.94
N ASN A 55 -11.66 10.72 3.62
CA ASN A 55 -12.96 10.90 4.26
C ASN A 55 -13.66 12.20 3.80
N SER A 56 -13.42 12.64 2.57
CA SER A 56 -13.97 13.90 2.04
C SER A 56 -15.42 13.78 1.57
N GLY A 57 -15.88 12.56 1.30
CA GLY A 57 -17.20 12.31 0.70
C GLY A 57 -17.17 12.16 -0.83
N ASN A 58 -16.07 12.50 -1.48
CA ASN A 58 -15.86 12.20 -2.90
C ASN A 58 -15.22 10.82 -3.01
N ARG A 59 -16.00 9.85 -3.48
CA ARG A 59 -15.57 8.44 -3.45
C ARG A 59 -14.26 8.19 -4.19
N LYS A 60 -14.09 8.72 -5.39
CA LYS A 60 -12.88 8.49 -6.18
C LYS A 60 -11.66 9.13 -5.54
N GLU A 61 -11.78 10.37 -5.07
CA GLU A 61 -10.69 11.05 -4.38
C GLU A 61 -10.32 10.33 -3.09
N ASP A 62 -11.31 9.87 -2.34
CA ASP A 62 -11.08 9.14 -1.10
C ASP A 62 -10.39 7.79 -1.34
N LEU A 63 -10.75 7.09 -2.41
CA LEU A 63 -10.07 5.85 -2.81
C LEU A 63 -8.61 6.11 -3.15
N ILE A 64 -8.33 7.15 -3.94
CA ILE A 64 -6.96 7.50 -4.31
C ILE A 64 -6.13 7.82 -3.06
N GLU A 65 -6.69 8.59 -2.14
CA GLU A 65 -5.98 8.95 -0.91
C GLU A 65 -5.70 7.74 -0.02
N LYS A 66 -6.66 6.83 0.11
CA LYS A 66 -6.46 5.59 0.86
C LYS A 66 -5.43 4.68 0.20
N VAL A 67 -5.46 4.58 -1.12
CA VAL A 67 -4.48 3.78 -1.89
C VAL A 67 -3.08 4.34 -1.71
N ALA A 68 -2.91 5.65 -1.82
CA ALA A 68 -1.63 6.30 -1.57
C ALA A 68 -1.13 6.01 -0.16
N CYS A 69 -2.03 6.08 0.82
CA CYS A 69 -1.70 5.78 2.21
C CYS A 69 -1.26 4.33 2.40
N ILE A 70 -1.98 3.37 1.85
CA ILE A 70 -1.60 1.94 1.93
C ILE A 70 -0.19 1.76 1.36
N MET A 71 0.03 2.30 0.17
CA MET A 71 1.29 2.13 -0.56
C MET A 71 2.47 2.78 0.16
N ALA A 72 2.25 3.91 0.81
CA ALA A 72 3.30 4.68 1.48
C ALA A 72 3.55 4.20 2.92
N VAL A 73 2.51 3.91 3.69
CA VAL A 73 2.65 3.62 5.12
C VAL A 73 3.34 2.29 5.37
N ILE A 74 3.07 1.28 4.55
CA ILE A 74 3.68 -0.04 4.76
C ILE A 74 5.21 0.03 4.73
N PRO A 75 5.86 0.64 3.71
CA PRO A 75 7.31 0.83 3.77
C PRO A 75 7.75 1.89 4.76
N TRP A 76 7.01 2.99 4.94
CA TRP A 76 7.37 4.05 5.88
C TRP A 76 7.42 3.54 7.32
N ALA A 77 6.40 2.81 7.76
CA ALA A 77 6.31 2.26 9.10
C ALA A 77 7.19 1.03 9.30
N GLN A 78 7.72 0.45 8.24
CA GLN A 78 8.38 -0.87 8.29
C GLN A 78 7.43 -1.89 8.90
N ALA A 79 6.24 -2.03 8.30
CA ALA A 79 5.21 -2.94 8.79
C ALA A 79 5.72 -4.37 8.90
N PHE A 80 6.62 -4.75 7.99
CA PHE A 80 7.27 -6.07 7.95
C PHE A 80 8.78 -5.91 7.96
N PHE A 81 9.49 -7.01 8.15
CA PHE A 81 10.94 -6.98 8.10
C PHE A 81 11.48 -6.89 6.67
N ASP A 82 10.71 -7.37 5.69
CA ASP A 82 11.13 -7.40 4.30
C ASP A 82 9.93 -7.25 3.36
N SER A 83 10.20 -6.86 2.12
CA SER A 83 9.23 -6.78 1.03
C SER A 83 8.09 -5.79 1.26
N ASN A 84 8.36 -4.72 1.99
CA ASN A 84 7.34 -3.72 2.33
C ASN A 84 6.79 -3.00 1.08
N ARG A 85 7.65 -2.61 0.13
CA ARG A 85 7.20 -1.90 -1.08
C ARG A 85 6.26 -2.76 -1.93
N ARG A 86 6.64 -4.00 -2.20
CA ARG A 86 5.79 -4.93 -2.96
C ARG A 86 4.49 -5.22 -2.24
N THR A 87 4.56 -5.46 -0.94
CA THR A 87 3.37 -5.69 -0.13
C THR A 87 2.40 -4.51 -0.22
N GLY A 88 2.92 -3.29 -0.13
CA GLY A 88 2.13 -2.08 -0.23
C GLY A 88 1.44 -1.93 -1.59
N ILE A 89 2.16 -2.18 -2.67
CA ILE A 89 1.60 -2.08 -4.03
C ILE A 89 0.51 -3.15 -4.25
N ILE A 90 0.76 -4.37 -3.85
CA ILE A 90 -0.21 -5.46 -4.01
C ILE A 90 -1.46 -5.20 -3.16
N ALA A 91 -1.28 -4.80 -1.91
CA ALA A 91 -2.40 -4.48 -1.03
C ALA A 91 -3.25 -3.32 -1.58
N ALA A 92 -2.60 -2.27 -2.08
CA ALA A 92 -3.27 -1.13 -2.71
C ALA A 92 -4.06 -1.56 -3.95
N SER A 93 -3.47 -2.41 -4.80
CA SER A 93 -4.12 -2.92 -6.01
C SER A 93 -5.36 -3.72 -5.68
N LYS A 94 -5.30 -4.60 -4.69
CA LYS A 94 -6.44 -5.43 -4.28
C LYS A 94 -7.53 -4.58 -3.63
N PHE A 95 -7.15 -3.61 -2.82
CA PHE A 95 -8.11 -2.67 -2.23
C PHE A 95 -8.89 -1.93 -3.32
N LEU A 96 -8.21 -1.41 -4.33
CA LEU A 96 -8.87 -0.75 -5.47
C LEU A 96 -9.75 -1.70 -6.25
N TYR A 97 -9.28 -2.91 -6.51
CA TYR A 97 -10.07 -3.91 -7.24
C TYR A 97 -11.39 -4.18 -6.52
N ASP A 98 -11.37 -4.34 -5.21
CA ASP A 98 -12.57 -4.57 -4.40
C ASP A 98 -13.53 -3.39 -4.45
N ASN A 99 -13.05 -2.22 -4.85
CA ASN A 99 -13.84 -1.00 -4.94
C ASN A 99 -14.13 -0.56 -6.39
N GLY A 100 -13.91 -1.45 -7.36
CA GLY A 100 -14.33 -1.24 -8.74
C GLY A 100 -13.30 -0.60 -9.66
N TYR A 101 -12.03 -0.58 -9.28
CA TYR A 101 -10.96 0.01 -10.09
C TYR A 101 -9.77 -0.94 -10.24
N GLU A 102 -9.04 -0.73 -11.32
CA GLU A 102 -7.77 -1.41 -11.58
C GLU A 102 -6.61 -0.41 -11.40
N LEU A 103 -5.55 -0.83 -10.73
CA LEU A 103 -4.33 -0.04 -10.58
C LEU A 103 -3.28 -0.54 -11.56
N GLU A 104 -2.88 0.32 -12.50
CA GLU A 104 -1.90 -0.03 -13.53
C GLU A 104 -0.47 0.20 -13.04
N ILE A 105 -0.07 -0.56 -12.03
CA ILE A 105 1.30 -0.58 -11.48
C ILE A 105 1.69 -2.04 -11.28
N ASP A 106 2.80 -2.45 -11.90
CA ASP A 106 3.36 -3.79 -11.69
C ASP A 106 4.20 -3.77 -10.41
N PRO A 107 3.88 -4.58 -9.39
CA PRO A 107 4.65 -4.59 -8.14
C PRO A 107 6.09 -5.08 -8.30
N ASP A 108 6.38 -5.85 -9.35
CA ASP A 108 7.71 -6.38 -9.61
C ASP A 108 8.56 -5.45 -10.49
N ASN A 109 7.91 -4.60 -11.30
CA ASN A 109 8.57 -3.74 -12.28
C ASN A 109 8.06 -2.30 -12.23
N GLU A 110 7.76 -1.79 -11.04
CA GLU A 110 7.35 -0.41 -10.87
C GLU A 110 8.44 0.54 -11.37
N ASN A 111 8.02 1.68 -11.94
CA ASN A 111 8.98 2.60 -12.55
C ASN A 111 9.81 3.37 -11.50
N LEU A 112 10.89 4.01 -11.96
CA LEU A 112 11.83 4.72 -11.10
C LEU A 112 11.19 5.91 -10.37
N GLU A 113 10.19 6.55 -10.97
CA GLU A 113 9.47 7.66 -10.34
C GLU A 113 8.77 7.20 -9.06
N LEU A 114 8.03 6.09 -9.14
CA LEU A 114 7.33 5.53 -7.97
C LEU A 114 8.33 5.09 -6.90
N ARG A 115 9.39 4.39 -7.31
CA ARG A 115 10.43 3.96 -6.37
C ARG A 115 11.08 5.14 -5.67
N GLY A 116 11.34 6.21 -6.40
CA GLY A 116 11.92 7.44 -5.85
C GLY A 116 11.00 8.09 -4.82
N MET A 117 9.71 8.21 -5.14
CA MET A 117 8.73 8.78 -4.21
C MET A 117 8.61 7.97 -2.93
N LEU A 118 8.50 6.65 -3.04
CA LEU A 118 8.38 5.77 -1.87
C LEU A 118 9.65 5.79 -1.02
N SER A 119 10.83 5.87 -1.66
CA SER A 119 12.11 6.00 -0.96
C SER A 119 12.20 7.31 -0.17
N GLU A 120 11.77 8.41 -0.77
CA GLU A 120 11.76 9.72 -0.08
C GLU A 120 10.78 9.74 1.09
N ILE A 121 9.59 9.16 0.92
CA ILE A 121 8.60 9.04 2.00
C ILE A 121 9.18 8.23 3.16
N LYS A 122 9.85 7.14 2.86
CA LYS A 122 10.46 6.26 3.87
C LYS A 122 11.54 6.97 4.69
N LYS A 123 12.24 7.94 4.11
CA LYS A 123 13.29 8.70 4.80
C LYS A 123 12.73 9.65 5.86
N GLN A 124 11.44 9.98 5.80
CA GLN A 124 10.79 10.86 6.78
C GLN A 124 10.51 10.06 8.05
N SER A 125 11.23 10.36 9.12
CA SER A 125 11.26 9.49 10.30
C SER A 125 10.07 9.65 11.24
N GLN A 126 9.41 10.79 11.27
CA GLN A 126 8.37 11.07 12.29
C GLN A 126 6.96 11.16 11.72
N THR A 127 6.79 11.80 10.58
CA THR A 127 5.48 11.96 9.95
C THR A 127 5.57 11.71 8.46
N LEU A 128 4.43 11.35 7.86
CA LEU A 128 4.35 11.28 6.40
C LEU A 128 4.39 12.69 5.82
N ASN A 129 5.31 12.94 4.90
CA ASN A 129 5.43 14.23 4.23
C ASN A 129 4.21 14.46 3.33
N GLN A 130 3.44 15.52 3.61
CA GLN A 130 2.19 15.77 2.90
C GLN A 130 2.39 16.14 1.43
N ASP A 131 3.49 16.83 1.09
CA ASP A 131 3.78 17.15 -0.31
C ASP A 131 4.11 15.88 -1.11
N LEU A 132 4.89 14.97 -0.52
CA LEU A 132 5.18 13.68 -1.15
C LEU A 132 3.91 12.82 -1.26
N MET A 133 3.03 12.87 -0.27
CA MET A 133 1.76 12.15 -0.34
C MET A 133 0.86 12.69 -1.45
N LYS A 134 0.85 14.00 -1.66
CA LYS A 134 0.12 14.61 -2.79
C LYS A 134 0.70 14.20 -4.14
N GLN A 135 2.03 14.17 -4.25
CA GLN A 135 2.70 13.68 -5.46
C GLN A 135 2.36 12.23 -5.75
N LEU A 136 2.34 11.39 -4.72
CA LEU A 136 1.98 9.99 -4.86
C LEU A 136 0.52 9.84 -5.28
N SER A 137 -0.39 10.58 -4.67
CA SER A 137 -1.82 10.58 -5.05
C SER A 137 -2.00 10.99 -6.52
N PHE A 138 -1.28 12.01 -6.97
CA PHE A 138 -1.33 12.43 -8.36
C PHE A 138 -0.82 11.34 -9.31
N TYR A 139 0.30 10.71 -8.94
CA TYR A 139 0.84 9.58 -9.70
C TYR A 139 -0.20 8.45 -9.84
N ILE A 140 -0.84 8.09 -8.73
CA ILE A 140 -1.87 7.04 -8.70
C ILE A 140 -3.07 7.43 -9.54
N SER A 141 -3.51 8.70 -9.48
CA SER A 141 -4.69 9.17 -10.19
C SER A 141 -4.61 8.97 -11.70
N LYS A 142 -3.40 8.94 -12.25
CA LYS A 142 -3.14 8.72 -13.67
C LYS A 142 -3.07 7.23 -14.04
N ARG A 143 -3.09 6.34 -13.06
CA ARG A 143 -2.88 4.90 -13.24
C ARG A 143 -4.02 4.05 -12.74
N ILE A 144 -5.15 4.66 -12.38
CA ILE A 144 -6.36 3.92 -12.05
C ILE A 144 -7.38 4.06 -13.16
N LYS A 145 -8.14 2.99 -13.37
CA LYS A 145 -9.24 3.01 -14.33
C LYS A 145 -10.38 2.11 -13.82
N PRO A 146 -11.64 2.38 -14.18
CA PRO A 146 -12.75 1.51 -13.82
C PRO A 146 -12.55 0.10 -14.39
N LEU A 147 -13.03 -0.87 -13.64
CA LEU A 147 -13.08 -2.25 -14.12
C LEU A 147 -14.05 -2.44 -15.27
#